data_283c132f2a65548f33bfd5c59433e693
#
_entry.id   283c132f2a65548f33bfd5c59433e693
#
_cell.length_a   1.000
_cell.length_b   1.000
_cell.length_c   1.000
_cell.angle_alpha   90.00
_cell.angle_beta   90.00
_cell.angle_gamma   90.00
#
_symmetry.space_group_name_H-M   'P 1'
#
loop_
_entity.id
_entity.type
_entity.pdbx_description
1 polymer ?
#
loop_
_entity_poly.entity_id
_entity_poly.type
_entity_poly.pdbx_seq_one_letter_code
_entity_poly.pdbx_strand_id
1 'polypeptide(L)'
;AMFVWIIPKFSEVYSQLGASLPGATKKMMDASAWVTDNLGFMFFNFILVFLSVFLISKTQRGGFVLDSIKLKIPVFGSLLDQSILNKFCKTFGILIGAGVPVLEAMALLKKVVGNRVYEKAVEDASNYIRDGYNISTALRRTEIFPSILLQLVSTGEETGEIDDLLDRAADYYHKQVNALVERMTTLIEPLLILLVGAVIALMVVLTYLPVFHLGSALQSGL
;
A
#
# COMPACT_ATOMS: atom_id res chain seq x y z
N ALA A 1 6.24 2.73 -25.93
CA ALA A 1 6.91 2.57 -27.26
C ALA A 1 5.85 2.35 -28.36
N MET A 2 4.88 1.41 -28.22
CA MET A 2 3.89 1.06 -29.25
C MET A 2 2.97 2.24 -29.64
N PHE A 3 2.41 2.95 -28.67
CA PHE A 3 1.54 4.10 -28.90
C PHE A 3 2.25 5.29 -29.56
N VAL A 4 3.51 5.48 -29.30
CA VAL A 4 4.29 6.63 -29.78
C VAL A 4 4.94 6.33 -31.15
N TRP A 5 5.22 5.06 -31.46
CA TRP A 5 6.01 4.69 -32.65
C TRP A 5 5.21 3.95 -33.73
N ILE A 6 4.35 3.00 -33.33
CA ILE A 6 3.67 2.12 -34.28
C ILE A 6 2.37 2.74 -34.77
N ILE A 7 1.56 3.31 -33.90
CA ILE A 7 0.26 3.89 -34.28
C ILE A 7 0.40 5.06 -35.27
N PRO A 8 1.35 6.02 -35.12
CA PRO A 8 1.54 7.07 -36.11
C PRO A 8 1.92 6.56 -37.51
N LYS A 9 2.71 5.48 -37.60
CA LYS A 9 3.06 4.88 -38.90
C LYS A 9 1.85 4.30 -39.62
N PHE A 10 0.90 3.70 -38.89
CA PHE A 10 -0.35 3.28 -39.51
C PHE A 10 -1.18 4.46 -40.01
N SER A 11 -1.17 5.59 -39.32
CA SER A 11 -1.85 6.81 -39.78
C SER A 11 -1.30 7.33 -41.12
N GLU A 12 0.02 7.32 -41.29
CA GLU A 12 0.67 7.70 -42.54
C GLU A 12 0.25 6.79 -43.71
N VAL A 13 0.24 5.47 -43.46
CA VAL A 13 -0.19 4.48 -44.48
C VAL A 13 -1.65 4.66 -44.86
N TYR A 14 -2.57 4.88 -43.91
CA TYR A 14 -3.96 5.13 -44.18
C TYR A 14 -4.22 6.43 -44.96
N SER A 15 -3.48 7.49 -44.62
CA SER A 15 -3.58 8.77 -45.32
C SER A 15 -3.09 8.68 -46.77
N GLN A 16 -2.06 7.86 -47.05
CA GLN A 16 -1.59 7.59 -48.40
C GLN A 16 -2.56 6.78 -49.24
N LEU A 17 -3.36 5.93 -48.61
CA LEU A 17 -4.35 5.11 -49.25
C LEU A 17 -5.72 5.81 -49.40
N GLY A 18 -5.86 7.06 -48.95
CA GLY A 18 -7.12 7.82 -49.01
C GLY A 18 -8.26 7.23 -48.15
N ALA A 19 -7.94 6.27 -47.26
CA ALA A 19 -8.94 5.60 -46.42
C ALA A 19 -9.03 6.28 -45.04
N SER A 20 -10.28 6.39 -44.54
CA SER A 20 -10.52 6.91 -43.19
C SER A 20 -10.15 5.87 -42.12
N LEU A 21 -9.44 6.28 -41.08
CA LEU A 21 -9.10 5.44 -39.92
C LEU A 21 -10.37 4.96 -39.19
N PRO A 22 -10.41 3.69 -38.76
CA PRO A 22 -11.47 3.21 -37.88
C PRO A 22 -11.60 4.09 -36.64
N GLY A 23 -12.86 4.38 -36.22
CA GLY A 23 -13.14 5.31 -35.13
C GLY A 23 -12.45 4.95 -33.79
N ALA A 24 -12.24 3.65 -33.53
CA ALA A 24 -11.50 3.17 -32.37
C ALA A 24 -9.99 3.55 -32.44
N THR A 25 -9.37 3.36 -33.61
CA THR A 25 -7.97 3.71 -33.85
C THR A 25 -7.75 5.22 -33.78
N LYS A 26 -8.70 6.03 -34.30
CA LYS A 26 -8.66 7.49 -34.22
C LYS A 26 -8.70 7.96 -32.75
N LYS A 27 -9.65 7.46 -31.94
CA LYS A 27 -9.72 7.79 -30.50
C LYS A 27 -8.44 7.45 -29.74
N MET A 28 -7.78 6.35 -30.10
CA MET A 28 -6.52 5.97 -29.48
C MET A 28 -5.35 6.86 -29.92
N MET A 29 -5.35 7.30 -31.17
CA MET A 29 -4.37 8.30 -31.64
C MET A 29 -4.55 9.64 -30.92
N ASP A 30 -5.80 10.11 -30.83
CA ASP A 30 -6.10 11.37 -30.13
C ASP A 30 -5.69 11.27 -28.64
N ALA A 31 -5.94 10.13 -27.98
CA ALA A 31 -5.50 9.89 -26.62
C ALA A 31 -3.96 9.82 -26.50
N SER A 32 -3.27 9.18 -27.45
CA SER A 32 -1.79 9.10 -27.49
C SER A 32 -1.18 10.49 -27.71
N ALA A 33 -1.70 11.26 -28.65
CA ALA A 33 -1.27 12.62 -28.90
C ALA A 33 -1.47 13.51 -27.67
N TRP A 34 -2.67 13.43 -27.05
CA TRP A 34 -2.96 14.17 -25.83
C TRP A 34 -1.98 13.85 -24.69
N VAL A 35 -1.68 12.56 -24.48
CA VAL A 35 -0.69 12.15 -23.46
C VAL A 35 0.69 12.68 -23.81
N THR A 36 1.12 12.58 -25.07
CA THR A 36 2.47 13.04 -25.51
C THR A 36 2.62 14.54 -25.37
N ASP A 37 1.60 15.31 -25.77
CA ASP A 37 1.59 16.76 -25.67
C ASP A 37 1.52 17.27 -24.24
N ASN A 38 0.89 16.49 -23.34
CA ASN A 38 0.73 16.84 -21.94
C ASN A 38 1.72 16.13 -20.98
N LEU A 39 2.70 15.36 -21.50
CA LEU A 39 3.66 14.64 -20.66
C LEU A 39 4.36 15.56 -19.63
N GLY A 40 4.80 16.74 -20.04
CA GLY A 40 5.44 17.71 -19.16
C GLY A 40 4.50 18.19 -18.05
N PHE A 41 3.25 18.49 -18.38
CA PHE A 41 2.22 18.90 -17.42
C PHE A 41 1.85 17.75 -16.46
N MET A 42 1.71 16.52 -16.97
CA MET A 42 1.44 15.33 -16.14
C MET A 42 2.60 15.06 -15.17
N PHE A 43 3.84 15.16 -15.65
CA PHE A 43 5.02 14.97 -14.81
C PHE A 43 5.15 16.07 -13.76
N PHE A 44 4.90 17.32 -14.14
CA PHE A 44 4.87 18.44 -13.19
C PHE A 44 3.79 18.27 -12.10
N ASN A 45 2.56 17.90 -12.49
CA ASN A 45 1.49 17.59 -11.52
C ASN A 45 1.85 16.42 -10.62
N PHE A 46 2.45 15.35 -11.16
CA PHE A 46 2.89 14.22 -10.37
C PHE A 46 3.92 14.62 -9.31
N ILE A 47 4.92 15.43 -9.70
CA ILE A 47 5.91 15.97 -8.75
C ILE A 47 5.22 16.86 -7.71
N LEU A 48 4.29 17.71 -8.11
CA LEU A 48 3.59 18.62 -7.19
C LEU A 48 2.74 17.85 -6.18
N VAL A 49 2.00 16.83 -6.62
CA VAL A 49 1.23 15.95 -5.73
C VAL A 49 2.16 15.18 -4.79
N PHE A 50 3.26 14.61 -5.32
CA PHE A 50 4.24 13.90 -4.50
C PHE A 50 4.86 14.81 -3.43
N LEU A 51 5.25 16.02 -3.82
CA LEU A 51 5.81 17.02 -2.91
C LEU A 51 4.78 17.46 -1.85
N SER A 52 3.53 17.67 -2.26
CA SER A 52 2.43 18.03 -1.34
C SER A 52 2.20 16.93 -0.29
N VAL A 53 2.11 15.66 -0.72
CA VAL A 53 1.96 14.51 0.19
C VAL A 53 3.18 14.39 1.11
N PHE A 54 4.39 14.60 0.58
CA PHE A 54 5.64 14.57 1.36
C PHE A 54 5.66 15.68 2.40
N LEU A 55 5.28 16.91 2.07
CA LEU A 55 5.21 18.04 3.01
C LEU A 55 4.13 17.80 4.08
N ILE A 56 2.95 17.33 3.68
CA ILE A 56 1.87 16.98 4.60
C ILE A 56 2.30 15.87 5.57
N SER A 57 3.05 14.87 5.09
CA SER A 57 3.55 13.77 5.94
C SER A 57 4.52 14.22 7.03
N LYS A 58 5.21 15.35 6.83
CA LYS A 58 6.12 15.93 7.83
C LYS A 58 5.37 16.66 8.96
N THR A 59 4.16 17.16 8.71
CA THR A 59 3.34 17.81 9.75
C THR A 59 2.75 16.77 10.72
N GLN A 60 2.61 17.14 12.00
CA GLN A 60 2.08 16.20 13.01
C GLN A 60 0.67 15.73 12.68
N ARG A 61 -0.23 16.63 12.29
CA ARG A 61 -1.61 16.29 11.93
C ARG A 61 -1.70 15.53 10.60
N GLY A 62 -0.98 15.99 9.58
CA GLY A 62 -1.00 15.33 8.27
C GLY A 62 -0.40 13.93 8.29
N GLY A 63 0.69 13.73 9.02
CA GLY A 63 1.27 12.40 9.19
C GLY A 63 0.35 11.45 9.95
N PHE A 64 -0.38 11.90 10.98
CA PHE A 64 -1.37 11.09 11.68
C PHE A 64 -2.50 10.63 10.73
N VAL A 65 -3.03 11.56 9.91
CA VAL A 65 -4.07 11.23 8.92
C VAL A 65 -3.55 10.23 7.88
N LEU A 66 -2.36 10.45 7.34
CA LEU A 66 -1.76 9.55 6.36
C LEU A 66 -1.50 8.15 6.95
N ASP A 67 -0.99 8.07 8.17
CA ASP A 67 -0.74 6.80 8.85
C ASP A 67 -2.05 6.09 9.22
N SER A 68 -3.10 6.83 9.58
CA SER A 68 -4.45 6.27 9.76
C SER A 68 -5.04 5.72 8.46
N ILE A 69 -4.84 6.41 7.32
CA ILE A 69 -5.27 5.94 6.00
C ILE A 69 -4.52 4.67 5.61
N LYS A 70 -3.19 4.60 5.82
CA LYS A 70 -2.39 3.42 5.53
C LYS A 70 -2.90 2.17 6.24
N LEU A 71 -3.33 2.29 7.51
CA LEU A 71 -3.90 1.19 8.27
C LEU A 71 -5.26 0.72 7.75
N LYS A 72 -6.00 1.58 7.02
CA LYS A 72 -7.31 1.26 6.44
C LYS A 72 -7.25 0.67 5.04
N ILE A 73 -6.09 0.68 4.37
CA ILE A 73 -5.93 0.09 3.05
C ILE A 73 -6.10 -1.43 3.15
N PRO A 74 -6.99 -2.05 2.37
CA PRO A 74 -7.17 -3.50 2.42
C PRO A 74 -5.85 -4.20 2.08
N VAL A 75 -5.54 -5.28 2.76
CA VAL A 75 -4.33 -6.11 2.67
C VAL A 75 -3.08 -5.41 3.23
N PHE A 76 -2.72 -4.24 2.71
CA PHE A 76 -1.55 -3.47 3.19
C PHE A 76 -1.73 -2.94 4.63
N GLY A 77 -2.93 -2.50 4.98
CA GLY A 77 -3.23 -2.02 6.33
C GLY A 77 -3.08 -3.14 7.34
N SER A 78 -3.61 -4.32 7.06
CA SER A 78 -3.46 -5.50 7.93
C SER A 78 -1.98 -5.91 8.08
N LEU A 79 -1.20 -5.85 7.00
CA LEU A 79 0.23 -6.16 7.05
C LEU A 79 0.99 -5.16 7.94
N LEU A 80 0.72 -3.86 7.78
CA LEU A 80 1.32 -2.81 8.61
C LEU A 80 0.93 -2.98 10.08
N ASP A 81 -0.34 -3.24 10.35
CA ASP A 81 -0.89 -3.44 11.69
C ASP A 81 -0.19 -4.59 12.41
N GLN A 82 -0.15 -5.77 11.79
CA GLN A 82 0.53 -6.95 12.34
C GLN A 82 2.04 -6.71 12.52
N SER A 83 2.67 -5.98 11.58
CA SER A 83 4.10 -5.62 11.69
C SER A 83 4.39 -4.68 12.85
N ILE A 84 3.50 -3.70 13.10
CA ILE A 84 3.62 -2.76 14.24
C ILE A 84 3.42 -3.52 15.55
N LEU A 85 2.40 -4.39 15.63
CA LEU A 85 2.14 -5.21 16.82
C LEU A 85 3.30 -6.16 17.12
N ASN A 86 3.90 -6.77 16.09
CA ASN A 86 5.09 -7.58 16.25
C ASN A 86 6.25 -6.78 16.86
N LYS A 87 6.56 -5.60 16.30
CA LYS A 87 7.61 -4.73 16.81
C LYS A 87 7.31 -4.28 18.25
N PHE A 88 6.07 -3.91 18.53
CA PHE A 88 5.64 -3.51 19.87
C PHE A 88 5.87 -4.65 20.85
N CYS A 89 5.34 -5.83 20.61
CA CYS A 89 5.46 -6.98 21.51
C CYS A 89 6.92 -7.39 21.71
N LYS A 90 7.69 -7.51 20.60
CA LYS A 90 9.09 -7.93 20.68
C LYS A 90 9.95 -6.94 21.47
N THR A 91 9.79 -5.64 21.17
CA THR A 91 10.57 -4.61 21.86
C THR A 91 10.15 -4.48 23.33
N PHE A 92 8.84 -4.53 23.61
CA PHE A 92 8.33 -4.43 24.97
C PHE A 92 8.77 -5.62 25.82
N GLY A 93 8.65 -6.85 25.30
CA GLY A 93 9.14 -8.06 25.98
C GLY A 93 10.62 -8.00 26.32
N ILE A 94 11.47 -7.61 25.36
CA ILE A 94 12.91 -7.45 25.59
C ILE A 94 13.20 -6.39 26.67
N LEU A 95 12.53 -5.25 26.65
CA LEU A 95 12.75 -4.17 27.62
C LEU A 95 12.33 -4.59 29.03
N ILE A 96 11.16 -5.23 29.18
CA ILE A 96 10.66 -5.73 30.47
C ILE A 96 11.55 -6.86 30.98
N GLY A 97 11.90 -7.83 30.13
CA GLY A 97 12.82 -8.92 30.50
C GLY A 97 14.21 -8.45 30.87
N ALA A 98 14.67 -7.31 30.34
CA ALA A 98 15.90 -6.64 30.76
C ALA A 98 15.78 -5.81 32.07
N GLY A 99 14.56 -5.78 32.67
CA GLY A 99 14.33 -5.04 33.92
C GLY A 99 14.16 -3.52 33.73
N VAL A 100 13.89 -3.05 32.50
CA VAL A 100 13.63 -1.63 32.24
C VAL A 100 12.28 -1.25 32.85
N PRO A 101 12.19 -0.14 33.61
CA PRO A 101 10.93 0.33 34.17
C PRO A 101 9.87 0.54 33.08
N VAL A 102 8.61 0.14 33.35
CA VAL A 102 7.53 0.14 32.34
C VAL A 102 7.34 1.49 31.66
N LEU A 103 7.37 2.60 32.38
CA LEU A 103 7.22 3.94 31.83
C LEU A 103 8.38 4.32 30.89
N GLU A 104 9.59 3.87 31.20
CA GLU A 104 10.76 4.07 30.34
C GLU A 104 10.67 3.20 29.09
N ALA A 105 10.26 1.94 29.24
CA ALA A 105 10.01 1.02 28.14
C ALA A 105 8.94 1.60 27.18
N MET A 106 7.84 2.16 27.70
CA MET A 106 6.81 2.83 26.89
C MET A 106 7.36 4.05 26.12
N ALA A 107 8.24 4.84 26.74
CA ALA A 107 8.88 5.99 26.08
C ALA A 107 9.79 5.56 24.91
N LEU A 108 10.46 4.41 25.03
CA LEU A 108 11.25 3.81 23.95
C LEU A 108 10.36 3.21 22.86
N LEU A 109 9.30 2.49 23.24
CA LEU A 109 8.32 1.91 22.33
C LEU A 109 7.70 2.96 21.40
N LYS A 110 7.33 4.12 21.93
CA LYS A 110 6.82 5.24 21.15
C LYS A 110 7.71 5.59 19.94
N LYS A 111 9.04 5.46 20.09
CA LYS A 111 10.01 5.74 19.01
C LYS A 111 10.16 4.60 18.01
N VAL A 112 9.83 3.39 18.39
CA VAL A 112 10.05 2.15 17.60
C VAL A 112 8.83 1.76 16.77
N VAL A 113 7.63 2.02 17.24
CA VAL A 113 6.38 1.58 16.58
C VAL A 113 6.22 2.12 15.15
N GLY A 114 6.77 3.32 14.85
CA GLY A 114 6.90 3.85 13.49
C GLY A 114 5.57 4.16 12.79
N ASN A 115 4.48 4.35 13.55
CA ASN A 115 3.18 4.80 13.07
C ASN A 115 2.57 5.73 14.11
N ARG A 116 2.15 6.92 13.69
CA ARG A 116 1.69 7.97 14.62
C ARG A 116 0.41 7.64 15.36
N VAL A 117 -0.44 6.76 14.83
CA VAL A 117 -1.64 6.28 15.53
C VAL A 117 -1.21 5.43 16.73
N TYR A 118 -0.28 4.50 16.52
CA TYR A 118 0.29 3.67 17.58
C TYR A 118 1.21 4.46 18.53
N GLU A 119 1.99 5.43 18.02
CA GLU A 119 2.79 6.33 18.87
C GLU A 119 1.90 7.07 19.87
N LYS A 120 0.75 7.59 19.39
CA LYS A 120 -0.23 8.24 20.25
C LYS A 120 -0.87 7.26 21.24
N ALA A 121 -1.25 6.06 20.80
CA ALA A 121 -1.80 5.05 21.68
C ALA A 121 -0.83 4.63 22.79
N VAL A 122 0.46 4.46 22.47
CA VAL A 122 1.51 4.16 23.46
C VAL A 122 1.69 5.33 24.44
N GLU A 123 1.63 6.57 23.95
CA GLU A 123 1.71 7.76 24.81
C GLU A 123 0.51 7.86 25.77
N ASP A 124 -0.71 7.65 25.25
CA ASP A 124 -1.94 7.67 26.04
C ASP A 124 -1.91 6.53 27.09
N ALA A 125 -1.49 5.31 26.70
CA ALA A 125 -1.29 4.20 27.64
C ALA A 125 -0.25 4.52 28.72
N SER A 126 0.89 5.15 28.35
CA SER A 126 1.90 5.57 29.31
C SER A 126 1.35 6.57 30.34
N ASN A 127 0.45 7.46 29.92
CA ASN A 127 -0.21 8.40 30.85
C ASN A 127 -1.16 7.66 31.79
N TYR A 128 -1.96 6.69 31.30
CA TYR A 128 -2.82 5.87 32.17
C TYR A 128 -2.02 5.05 33.18
N ILE A 129 -0.84 4.50 32.77
CA ILE A 129 0.04 3.77 33.71
C ILE A 129 0.57 4.73 34.79
N ARG A 130 0.93 5.97 34.42
CA ARG A 130 1.36 6.99 35.38
C ARG A 130 0.27 7.38 36.36
N ASP A 131 -1.00 7.33 35.93
CA ASP A 131 -2.18 7.57 36.76
C ASP A 131 -2.55 6.34 37.65
N GLY A 132 -1.73 5.26 37.60
CA GLY A 132 -1.89 4.09 38.47
C GLY A 132 -2.68 2.94 37.86
N TYR A 133 -3.06 2.99 36.57
CA TYR A 133 -3.68 1.84 35.92
C TYR A 133 -2.62 0.79 35.60
N ASN A 134 -3.04 -0.49 35.64
CA ASN A 134 -2.20 -1.59 35.17
C ASN A 134 -2.03 -1.53 33.64
N ILE A 135 -1.01 -2.22 33.12
CA ILE A 135 -0.58 -2.13 31.71
C ILE A 135 -1.72 -2.59 30.78
N SER A 136 -2.34 -3.71 31.09
CA SER A 136 -3.43 -4.28 30.29
C SER A 136 -4.64 -3.33 30.19
N THR A 137 -5.03 -2.70 31.29
CA THR A 137 -6.13 -1.72 31.31
C THR A 137 -5.73 -0.44 30.58
N ALA A 138 -4.49 0.03 30.75
CA ALA A 138 -3.98 1.21 30.07
C ALA A 138 -4.00 1.04 28.55
N LEU A 139 -3.52 -0.10 28.03
CA LEU A 139 -3.56 -0.44 26.61
C LEU A 139 -5.00 -0.58 26.10
N ARG A 140 -5.88 -1.21 26.85
CA ARG A 140 -7.31 -1.38 26.50
C ARG A 140 -8.03 -0.06 26.30
N ARG A 141 -7.73 0.95 27.14
CA ARG A 141 -8.34 2.29 27.06
C ARG A 141 -7.97 3.05 25.79
N THR A 142 -6.93 2.67 25.11
CA THR A 142 -6.54 3.30 23.81
C THR A 142 -7.36 2.81 22.62
N GLU A 143 -8.10 1.70 22.77
CA GLU A 143 -8.95 1.07 21.74
C GLU A 143 -8.23 0.69 20.43
N ILE A 144 -6.90 0.68 20.43
CA ILE A 144 -6.07 0.38 19.25
C ILE A 144 -5.57 -1.08 19.30
N PHE A 145 -5.28 -1.60 20.48
CA PHE A 145 -4.65 -2.91 20.63
C PHE A 145 -5.69 -4.06 20.55
N PRO A 146 -5.39 -5.13 19.78
CA PRO A 146 -6.28 -6.28 19.65
C PRO A 146 -6.49 -7.02 20.98
N SER A 147 -7.69 -7.62 21.15
CA SER A 147 -8.09 -8.32 22.35
C SER A 147 -7.15 -9.45 22.76
N ILE A 148 -6.56 -10.16 21.78
CA ILE A 148 -5.60 -11.24 22.04
C ILE A 148 -4.34 -10.72 22.75
N LEU A 149 -3.80 -9.58 22.32
CA LEU A 149 -2.65 -8.95 22.97
C LEU A 149 -3.01 -8.50 24.38
N LEU A 150 -4.18 -7.87 24.55
CA LEU A 150 -4.65 -7.39 25.84
C LEU A 150 -4.83 -8.54 26.85
N GLN A 151 -5.29 -9.70 26.41
CA GLN A 151 -5.39 -10.89 27.25
C GLN A 151 -4.02 -11.42 27.65
N LEU A 152 -3.07 -11.53 26.72
CA LEU A 152 -1.71 -11.99 27.01
C LEU A 152 -1.02 -11.04 28.02
N VAL A 153 -1.14 -9.73 27.80
CA VAL A 153 -0.59 -8.73 28.74
C VAL A 153 -1.23 -8.83 30.12
N SER A 154 -2.57 -8.99 30.20
CA SER A 154 -3.28 -9.16 31.48
C SER A 154 -2.81 -10.39 32.23
N THR A 155 -2.71 -11.53 31.53
CA THR A 155 -2.20 -12.77 32.14
C THR A 155 -0.73 -12.61 32.61
N GLY A 156 0.11 -11.98 31.79
CA GLY A 156 1.50 -11.74 32.16
C GLY A 156 1.67 -10.79 33.35
N GLU A 157 0.76 -9.82 33.48
CA GLU A 157 0.70 -8.90 34.61
C GLU A 157 0.32 -9.63 35.91
N GLU A 158 -0.63 -10.58 35.84
CA GLU A 158 -1.10 -11.38 36.95
C GLU A 158 -0.09 -12.44 37.40
N THR A 159 0.64 -13.03 36.44
CA THR A 159 1.64 -14.10 36.72
C THR A 159 3.05 -13.56 36.97
N GLY A 160 3.34 -12.31 36.58
CA GLY A 160 4.66 -11.72 36.59
C GLY A 160 5.54 -12.13 35.40
N GLU A 161 4.97 -12.78 34.37
CA GLU A 161 5.66 -13.32 33.19
C GLU A 161 5.31 -12.51 31.92
N ILE A 162 5.29 -11.17 32.05
CA ILE A 162 4.92 -10.28 30.93
C ILE A 162 5.85 -10.45 29.74
N ASP A 163 7.15 -10.55 29.98
CA ASP A 163 8.20 -10.69 28.96
C ASP A 163 7.99 -11.95 28.11
N ASP A 164 7.77 -13.11 28.72
CA ASP A 164 7.51 -14.38 28.04
C ASP A 164 6.23 -14.34 27.22
N LEU A 165 5.14 -13.76 27.75
CA LEU A 165 3.87 -13.66 27.05
C LEU A 165 3.92 -12.63 25.90
N LEU A 166 4.67 -11.57 26.06
CA LEU A 166 4.94 -10.61 24.97
C LEU A 166 5.81 -11.23 23.86
N ASP A 167 6.77 -12.07 24.20
CA ASP A 167 7.57 -12.80 23.20
C ASP A 167 6.69 -13.78 22.39
N ARG A 168 5.81 -14.53 23.07
CA ARG A 168 4.80 -15.38 22.39
C ARG A 168 3.84 -14.56 21.50
N ALA A 169 3.42 -13.38 21.96
CA ALA A 169 2.62 -12.47 21.15
C ALA A 169 3.40 -11.99 19.91
N ALA A 170 4.68 -11.65 20.08
CA ALA A 170 5.54 -11.27 18.97
C ALA A 170 5.67 -12.38 17.93
N ASP A 171 5.90 -13.63 18.36
CA ASP A 171 5.95 -14.79 17.48
C ASP A 171 4.63 -15.03 16.73
N TYR A 172 3.50 -14.84 17.40
CA TYR A 172 2.18 -14.92 16.77
C TYR A 172 2.04 -13.88 15.66
N TYR A 173 2.34 -12.60 15.95
CA TYR A 173 2.25 -11.54 14.95
C TYR A 173 3.28 -11.69 13.83
N HIS A 174 4.47 -12.18 14.14
CA HIS A 174 5.47 -12.52 13.11
C HIS A 174 4.97 -13.57 12.12
N LYS A 175 4.32 -14.64 12.61
CA LYS A 175 3.69 -15.65 11.75
C LYS A 175 2.57 -15.07 10.91
N GLN A 176 1.75 -14.16 11.46
CA GLN A 176 0.70 -13.47 10.71
C GLN A 176 1.27 -12.59 9.59
N VAL A 177 2.34 -11.86 9.86
CA VAL A 177 3.05 -11.06 8.84
C VAL A 177 3.53 -11.96 7.70
N ASN A 178 4.22 -13.06 8.02
CA ASN A 178 4.74 -13.98 7.03
C ASN A 178 3.61 -14.61 6.18
N ALA A 179 2.51 -15.03 6.81
CA ALA A 179 1.36 -15.57 6.10
C ALA A 179 0.69 -14.54 5.18
N LEU A 180 0.62 -13.26 5.58
CA LEU A 180 0.10 -12.18 4.73
C LEU A 180 1.03 -11.91 3.55
N VAL A 181 2.35 -11.86 3.76
CA VAL A 181 3.35 -11.68 2.70
C VAL A 181 3.26 -12.83 1.68
N GLU A 182 3.18 -14.08 2.14
CA GLU A 182 3.03 -15.25 1.28
C GLU A 182 1.76 -15.18 0.44
N ARG A 183 0.62 -14.85 1.05
CA ARG A 183 -0.65 -14.64 0.32
C ARG A 183 -0.54 -13.54 -0.73
N MET A 184 0.10 -12.42 -0.40
CA MET A 184 0.32 -11.32 -1.35
C MET A 184 1.18 -11.78 -2.53
N THR A 185 2.25 -12.52 -2.26
CA THR A 185 3.15 -13.05 -3.31
C THR A 185 2.41 -14.02 -4.23
N THR A 186 1.59 -14.92 -3.69
CA THR A 186 0.77 -15.84 -4.47
C THR A 186 -0.26 -15.14 -5.35
N LEU A 187 -0.78 -13.97 -4.93
CA LEU A 187 -1.73 -13.19 -5.74
C LEU A 187 -1.06 -12.37 -6.85
N ILE A 188 0.23 -12.06 -6.71
CA ILE A 188 0.98 -11.30 -7.73
C ILE A 188 1.13 -12.10 -9.03
N GLU A 189 1.36 -13.41 -8.94
CA GLU A 189 1.57 -14.26 -10.12
C GLU A 189 0.36 -14.27 -11.08
N PRO A 190 -0.88 -14.58 -10.66
CA PRO A 190 -2.05 -14.48 -11.54
C PRO A 190 -2.29 -13.07 -12.08
N LEU A 191 -2.02 -12.04 -11.27
CA LEU A 191 -2.18 -10.66 -11.67
C LEU A 191 -1.19 -10.26 -12.78
N LEU A 192 0.06 -10.72 -12.68
CA LEU A 192 1.07 -10.50 -13.73
C LEU A 192 0.70 -11.21 -15.02
N ILE A 193 0.24 -12.47 -14.93
CA ILE A 193 -0.21 -13.24 -16.11
C ILE A 193 -1.38 -12.51 -16.79
N LEU A 194 -2.37 -12.05 -16.03
CA LEU A 194 -3.51 -11.32 -16.54
C LEU A 194 -3.08 -10.00 -17.18
N LEU A 195 -2.20 -9.25 -16.54
CA LEU A 195 -1.68 -7.99 -17.05
C LEU A 195 -0.92 -8.18 -18.37
N VAL A 196 0.01 -9.15 -18.42
CA VAL A 196 0.77 -9.46 -19.62
C VAL A 196 -0.16 -9.95 -20.72
N GLY A 197 -1.11 -10.83 -20.43
CA GLY A 197 -2.12 -11.31 -21.36
C GLY A 197 -2.99 -10.17 -21.91
N ALA A 198 -3.42 -9.23 -21.06
CA ALA A 198 -4.20 -8.07 -21.48
C ALA A 198 -3.39 -7.14 -22.39
N VAL A 199 -2.10 -6.93 -22.09
CA VAL A 199 -1.21 -6.12 -22.94
C VAL A 199 -1.03 -6.78 -24.31
N ILE A 200 -0.80 -8.10 -24.37
CA ILE A 200 -0.66 -8.84 -25.63
C ILE A 200 -1.96 -8.81 -26.41
N ALA A 201 -3.11 -9.05 -25.77
CA ALA A 201 -4.42 -9.01 -26.42
C ALA A 201 -4.68 -7.61 -27.00
N LEU A 202 -4.39 -6.55 -26.24
CA LEU A 202 -4.51 -5.18 -26.72
C LEU A 202 -3.60 -4.93 -27.94
N MET A 203 -2.34 -5.39 -27.91
CA MET A 203 -1.41 -5.28 -29.03
C MET A 203 -1.95 -5.97 -30.29
N VAL A 204 -2.44 -7.20 -30.14
CA VAL A 204 -3.02 -7.96 -31.24
C VAL A 204 -4.22 -7.23 -31.84
N VAL A 205 -5.19 -6.83 -31.03
CA VAL A 205 -6.37 -6.09 -31.50
C VAL A 205 -5.98 -4.81 -32.25
N LEU A 206 -5.06 -4.03 -31.67
CA LEU A 206 -4.62 -2.76 -32.30
C LEU A 206 -3.88 -2.96 -33.63
N THR A 207 -3.15 -4.06 -33.78
CA THR A 207 -2.40 -4.35 -35.01
C THR A 207 -3.31 -4.94 -36.09
N TYR A 208 -4.23 -5.84 -35.73
CA TYR A 208 -5.06 -6.54 -36.71
C TYR A 208 -6.33 -5.77 -37.10
N LEU A 209 -6.90 -4.95 -36.20
CA LEU A 209 -8.10 -4.17 -36.49
C LEU A 209 -7.96 -3.29 -37.76
N PRO A 210 -6.86 -2.52 -37.94
CA PRO A 210 -6.62 -1.78 -39.19
C PRO A 210 -6.48 -2.67 -40.41
N VAL A 211 -5.81 -3.81 -40.29
CA VAL A 211 -5.55 -4.73 -41.41
C VAL A 211 -6.89 -5.30 -41.95
N PHE A 212 -7.79 -5.69 -41.06
CA PHE A 212 -9.13 -6.18 -41.46
C PHE A 212 -9.98 -5.09 -42.13
N HIS A 213 -9.91 -3.85 -41.66
CA HIS A 213 -10.62 -2.72 -42.29
C HIS A 213 -10.07 -2.34 -43.66
N LEU A 214 -8.77 -2.49 -43.90
CA LEU A 214 -8.20 -2.29 -45.24
C LEU A 214 -8.70 -3.33 -46.23
N GLY A 215 -8.84 -4.59 -45.82
CA GLY A 215 -9.40 -5.64 -46.68
C GLY A 215 -10.83 -5.37 -47.09
N SER A 216 -11.68 -4.84 -46.20
CA SER A 216 -13.05 -4.47 -46.50
C SER A 216 -13.17 -3.20 -47.36
N ALA A 217 -12.29 -2.22 -47.17
CA ALA A 217 -12.26 -0.99 -47.95
C ALA A 217 -11.85 -1.24 -49.41
N LEU A 218 -10.95 -2.18 -49.67
CA LEU A 218 -10.55 -2.61 -51.02
C LEU A 218 -11.65 -3.38 -51.74
N GLN A 219 -12.52 -4.12 -51.02
CA GLN A 219 -13.68 -4.82 -51.61
C GLN A 219 -14.87 -3.90 -51.91
N SER A 220 -15.04 -2.79 -51.20
CA SER A 220 -16.11 -1.83 -51.43
C SER A 220 -15.80 -0.75 -52.49
N GLY A 221 -14.57 -0.73 -52.99
CA GLY A 221 -14.08 0.20 -54.02
C GLY A 221 -13.99 -0.41 -55.44
N LEU A 222 -14.46 -1.65 -55.60
CA LEU A 222 -14.73 -2.33 -56.88
C LEU A 222 -16.25 -2.45 -57.08
#